data_45c12c6dec33157e7d6c360773271117
#
_entry.id   45c12c6dec33157e7d6c360773271117
#
_cell.length_a   1.000
_cell.length_b   1.000
_cell.length_c   1.000
_cell.angle_alpha   90.00
_cell.angle_beta   90.00
_cell.angle_gamma   90.00
#
_symmetry.space_group_name_H-M   'P 1'
#
loop_
_entity.id
_entity.type
_entity.pdbx_description
1 polymer ?
#
loop_
_entity_poly.entity_id
_entity_poly.type
_entity_poly.pdbx_seq_one_letter_code
_entity_poly.pdbx_strand_id
1 'polypeptide(L)'
;RLPYYTRTPSTINNKKPKIAIIGGGLAGANCAYSLSKRGLKSTIYCQDNGLAKGASGNAQGGFYPQLNAEAGHASQIHALSFNYASKFYRQLLSQGIYYSHQWCGTIQLAFNDKVAGRYRKLIANQTWPDSLIHWIDAQQATTLANVDLPYPGLYIPQGGWINLPELVAGLIQAAGSSVAINKQLTSLVRIKDTWQLNWQDGSQSEADIVVMATGSDSVDCEQMSQLPFRLVRGQVEAINSQNELANLSTVLCHKGYLTPAWQGTHAMGSTYVKDDRQCDYRLTEQQTNLTMHKQALTKCAWIDDIQPTVHGRAAIRCSTPDHLPMVGAVPNTSKQLTQYHDLYKALPAKYYPQPINHDNLFMLCGLGSRGLTNAPLCAEILVSQILNEPLPLSSHLLDTLNPNRFLIRGLIRRQG
;
A
#
# COMPACT_ATOMS: atom_id res chain seq x y z
N ARG A 1 -15.34 -16.59 -16.23
CA ARG A 1 -14.07 -16.31 -15.54
C ARG A 1 -12.95 -17.12 -16.17
N LEU A 2 -11.78 -16.53 -16.34
CA LEU A 2 -10.61 -17.21 -16.91
C LEU A 2 -10.04 -18.19 -15.86
N PRO A 3 -9.87 -19.48 -16.16
CA PRO A 3 -9.50 -20.50 -15.18
C PRO A 3 -8.21 -20.17 -14.44
N TYR A 4 -7.22 -19.64 -15.13
CA TYR A 4 -5.91 -19.28 -14.58
C TYR A 4 -5.93 -18.09 -13.59
N TYR A 5 -7.07 -17.41 -13.45
CA TYR A 5 -7.31 -16.40 -12.40
C TYR A 5 -8.28 -16.90 -11.32
N THR A 6 -8.59 -18.18 -11.29
CA THR A 6 -9.40 -18.75 -10.21
C THR A 6 -8.67 -18.57 -8.87
N ARG A 7 -9.38 -18.03 -7.90
CA ARG A 7 -8.84 -17.83 -6.55
C ARG A 7 -9.09 -19.08 -5.72
N THR A 8 -8.01 -19.69 -5.23
CA THR A 8 -8.08 -20.86 -4.36
C THR A 8 -8.21 -20.43 -2.90
N PRO A 9 -9.22 -20.91 -2.16
CA PRO A 9 -9.33 -20.69 -0.73
C PRO A 9 -8.33 -21.56 0.06
N SER A 10 -8.31 -21.42 1.39
CA SER A 10 -7.63 -22.37 2.24
C SER A 10 -8.31 -23.73 2.20
N THR A 11 -7.50 -24.78 2.27
CA THR A 11 -7.97 -26.18 2.37
C THR A 11 -8.14 -26.63 3.83
N ILE A 12 -7.83 -25.77 4.80
CA ILE A 12 -7.88 -26.09 6.22
C ILE A 12 -9.32 -26.06 6.72
N ASN A 13 -9.81 -27.19 7.20
CA ASN A 13 -11.15 -27.35 7.76
C ASN A 13 -11.17 -27.18 9.31
N ASN A 14 -10.05 -26.84 9.94
CA ASN A 14 -9.98 -26.59 11.36
C ASN A 14 -10.69 -25.28 11.72
N LYS A 15 -11.57 -25.31 12.72
CA LYS A 15 -12.27 -24.10 13.23
C LYS A 15 -11.33 -23.09 13.90
N LYS A 16 -10.16 -23.51 14.33
CA LYS A 16 -9.13 -22.66 14.99
C LYS A 16 -7.75 -22.95 14.39
N PRO A 17 -7.53 -22.61 13.12
CA PRO A 17 -6.24 -22.82 12.47
C PRO A 17 -5.16 -21.95 13.14
N LYS A 18 -3.93 -22.43 13.17
CA LYS A 18 -2.74 -21.62 13.47
C LYS A 18 -2.44 -20.73 12.28
N ILE A 19 -2.66 -19.44 12.39
CA ILE A 19 -2.43 -18.48 11.30
C ILE A 19 -1.21 -17.64 11.65
N ALA A 20 -0.18 -17.71 10.81
CA ALA A 20 1.01 -16.86 10.88
C ALA A 20 0.92 -15.72 9.84
N ILE A 21 1.13 -14.50 10.28
CA ILE A 21 1.28 -13.32 9.41
C ILE A 21 2.74 -12.87 9.50
N ILE A 22 3.43 -12.86 8.38
CA ILE A 22 4.83 -12.46 8.29
C ILE A 22 4.90 -11.01 7.87
N GLY A 23 5.20 -10.12 8.82
CA GLY A 23 5.30 -8.68 8.62
C GLY A 23 4.41 -7.87 9.55
N GLY A 24 5.05 -7.05 10.38
CA GLY A 24 4.41 -6.16 11.38
C GLY A 24 4.06 -4.78 10.85
N GLY A 25 3.83 -4.64 9.54
CA GLY A 25 3.44 -3.39 8.89
C GLY A 25 1.93 -3.28 8.66
N LEU A 26 1.54 -2.29 7.87
CA LEU A 26 0.13 -1.96 7.58
C LEU A 26 -0.63 -3.12 6.91
N ALA A 27 0.02 -3.86 6.01
CA ALA A 27 -0.58 -5.02 5.35
C ALA A 27 -0.94 -6.12 6.36
N GLY A 28 0.04 -6.51 7.20
CA GLY A 28 -0.16 -7.53 8.23
C GLY A 28 -1.20 -7.12 9.26
N ALA A 29 -1.19 -5.86 9.70
CA ALA A 29 -2.15 -5.34 10.67
C ALA A 29 -3.60 -5.38 10.14
N ASN A 30 -3.82 -5.00 8.88
CA ASN A 30 -5.15 -5.08 8.26
C ASN A 30 -5.61 -6.53 8.08
N CYS A 31 -4.70 -7.45 7.70
CA CYS A 31 -5.02 -8.88 7.61
C CYS A 31 -5.41 -9.45 8.98
N ALA A 32 -4.64 -9.15 10.02
CA ALA A 32 -4.93 -9.58 11.39
C ALA A 32 -6.30 -9.09 11.87
N TYR A 33 -6.59 -7.81 11.63
CA TYR A 33 -7.87 -7.22 12.00
C TYR A 33 -9.03 -7.84 11.21
N SER A 34 -8.90 -8.03 9.91
CA SER A 34 -9.94 -8.67 9.09
C SER A 34 -10.20 -10.13 9.51
N LEU A 35 -9.16 -10.90 9.87
CA LEU A 35 -9.30 -12.25 10.44
C LEU A 35 -10.03 -12.22 11.78
N SER A 36 -9.69 -11.29 12.66
CA SER A 36 -10.30 -11.19 13.99
C SER A 36 -11.80 -10.87 13.92
N LYS A 37 -12.25 -10.11 12.95
CA LYS A 37 -13.69 -9.84 12.70
C LYS A 37 -14.48 -11.11 12.36
N ARG A 38 -13.80 -12.18 11.99
CA ARG A 38 -14.35 -13.52 11.71
C ARG A 38 -14.05 -14.53 12.81
N GLY A 39 -13.61 -14.03 13.99
CA GLY A 39 -13.30 -14.84 15.17
C GLY A 39 -12.00 -15.65 15.06
N LEU A 40 -11.15 -15.37 14.08
CA LEU A 40 -9.87 -16.03 13.88
C LEU A 40 -8.73 -15.23 14.52
N LYS A 41 -7.87 -15.94 15.24
CA LYS A 41 -6.67 -15.36 15.83
C LYS A 41 -5.45 -15.62 14.95
N SER A 42 -4.53 -14.68 14.93
CA SER A 42 -3.26 -14.81 14.22
C SER A 42 -2.08 -14.45 15.11
N THR A 43 -0.89 -14.94 14.75
CA THR A 43 0.38 -14.47 15.29
C THR A 43 1.10 -13.67 14.22
N ILE A 44 1.49 -12.44 14.57
CA ILE A 44 2.30 -11.58 13.70
C ILE A 44 3.76 -11.78 14.05
N TYR A 45 4.56 -12.09 13.04
CA TYR A 45 6.00 -12.21 13.14
C TYR A 45 6.66 -11.00 12.48
N CYS A 46 7.43 -10.25 13.26
CA CYS A 46 8.08 -9.02 12.84
C CYS A 46 9.60 -9.19 12.93
N GLN A 47 10.32 -8.92 11.85
CA GLN A 47 11.79 -9.03 11.86
C GLN A 47 12.46 -7.97 12.72
N ASP A 48 11.84 -6.79 12.83
CA ASP A 48 12.35 -5.69 13.62
C ASP A 48 12.03 -5.86 15.12
N ASN A 49 12.60 -4.99 15.92
CA ASN A 49 12.38 -4.89 17.36
C ASN A 49 11.02 -4.24 17.73
N GLY A 50 10.12 -4.08 16.76
CA GLY A 50 8.80 -3.49 16.95
C GLY A 50 8.00 -3.40 15.66
N LEU A 51 6.75 -3.00 15.79
CA LEU A 51 5.82 -2.85 14.69
C LEU A 51 6.12 -1.61 13.84
N ALA A 52 5.70 -1.64 12.58
CA ALA A 52 5.74 -0.50 11.66
C ALA A 52 7.14 0.13 11.44
N LYS A 53 8.22 -0.62 11.52
CA LYS A 53 9.59 -0.11 11.35
C LYS A 53 9.99 0.11 9.88
N GLY A 54 9.39 -0.61 8.94
CA GLY A 54 9.62 -0.46 7.50
C GLY A 54 8.85 0.70 6.86
N ALA A 55 8.30 0.49 5.66
CA ALA A 55 7.52 1.50 4.90
C ALA A 55 6.29 2.05 5.65
N SER A 56 5.78 1.33 6.64
CA SER A 56 4.66 1.75 7.49
C SER A 56 5.07 2.64 8.68
N GLY A 57 6.30 3.14 8.73
CA GLY A 57 6.81 3.90 9.88
C GLY A 57 6.66 5.42 9.77
N ASN A 58 6.03 5.95 8.73
CA ASN A 58 5.84 7.40 8.60
C ASN A 58 4.82 7.92 9.60
N ALA A 59 5.21 8.95 10.35
CA ALA A 59 4.33 9.59 11.34
C ALA A 59 3.12 10.28 10.69
N GLN A 60 3.27 10.77 9.47
CA GLN A 60 2.19 11.35 8.68
C GLN A 60 2.21 10.77 7.26
N GLY A 61 1.40 9.76 7.02
CA GLY A 61 1.18 9.21 5.68
C GLY A 61 0.06 9.93 4.96
N GLY A 62 0.29 10.38 3.73
CA GLY A 62 -0.75 10.99 2.91
C GLY A 62 -1.82 9.97 2.52
N PHE A 63 -3.11 10.35 2.67
CA PHE A 63 -4.27 9.51 2.37
C PHE A 63 -5.09 10.13 1.24
N TYR A 64 -4.94 9.60 0.04
CA TYR A 64 -5.65 10.02 -1.17
C TYR A 64 -5.52 8.97 -2.28
N PRO A 65 -6.51 8.88 -3.22
CA PRO A 65 -6.49 7.92 -4.31
C PRO A 65 -5.58 8.41 -5.46
N GLN A 66 -5.18 7.48 -6.32
CA GLN A 66 -4.54 7.79 -7.60
C GLN A 66 -5.52 7.57 -8.75
N LEU A 67 -5.98 8.64 -9.36
CA LEU A 67 -7.00 8.63 -10.39
C LEU A 67 -6.44 9.12 -11.72
N ASN A 68 -6.99 8.61 -12.82
CA ASN A 68 -6.73 9.08 -14.18
C ASN A 68 -8.03 9.33 -14.95
N ALA A 69 -7.92 10.02 -16.05
CA ALA A 69 -9.06 10.42 -16.88
C ALA A 69 -9.75 9.23 -17.56
N GLU A 70 -9.00 8.20 -17.90
CA GLU A 70 -9.49 7.02 -18.62
C GLU A 70 -10.20 6.00 -17.70
N ALA A 71 -10.17 6.20 -16.38
CA ALA A 71 -10.74 5.29 -15.37
C ALA A 71 -10.39 3.81 -15.60
N GLY A 72 -9.17 3.54 -15.98
CA GLY A 72 -8.67 2.17 -16.13
C GLY A 72 -8.76 1.38 -14.81
N HIS A 73 -8.60 0.07 -14.87
CA HIS A 73 -8.76 -0.82 -13.70
C HIS A 73 -7.98 -0.36 -12.47
N ALA A 74 -6.76 0.17 -12.65
CA ALA A 74 -5.97 0.71 -11.55
C ALA A 74 -6.66 1.88 -10.84
N SER A 75 -7.20 2.84 -11.60
CA SER A 75 -7.94 3.97 -11.01
C SER A 75 -9.24 3.52 -10.35
N GLN A 76 -9.95 2.55 -10.93
CA GLN A 76 -11.16 1.98 -10.32
C GLN A 76 -10.83 1.31 -8.99
N ILE A 77 -9.76 0.51 -8.93
CA ILE A 77 -9.28 -0.11 -7.68
C ILE A 77 -8.92 0.96 -6.66
N HIS A 78 -8.17 2.00 -7.06
CA HIS A 78 -7.80 3.08 -6.13
C HIS A 78 -9.01 3.85 -5.61
N ALA A 79 -10.02 4.14 -6.44
CA ALA A 79 -11.25 4.81 -6.02
C ALA A 79 -12.06 3.96 -5.05
N LEU A 80 -12.26 2.68 -5.36
CA LEU A 80 -12.99 1.73 -4.50
C LEU A 80 -12.26 1.51 -3.18
N SER A 81 -10.94 1.33 -3.22
CA SER A 81 -10.09 1.17 -2.04
C SER A 81 -10.13 2.42 -1.16
N PHE A 82 -10.06 3.61 -1.74
CA PHE A 82 -10.10 4.86 -1.00
C PHE A 82 -11.45 5.05 -0.30
N ASN A 83 -12.56 4.82 -1.01
CA ASN A 83 -13.89 4.90 -0.42
C ASN A 83 -14.10 3.88 0.71
N TYR A 84 -13.62 2.65 0.52
CA TYR A 84 -13.64 1.62 1.57
C TYR A 84 -12.78 2.04 2.76
N ALA A 85 -11.54 2.43 2.53
CA ALA A 85 -10.58 2.82 3.57
C ALA A 85 -11.05 4.06 4.35
N SER A 86 -11.65 5.05 3.68
CA SER A 86 -12.21 6.24 4.33
C SER A 86 -13.29 5.88 5.35
N LYS A 87 -14.21 4.99 4.98
CA LYS A 87 -15.27 4.50 5.89
C LYS A 87 -14.66 3.64 7.01
N PHE A 88 -13.75 2.73 6.64
CA PHE A 88 -13.08 1.82 7.55
C PHE A 88 -12.33 2.57 8.65
N TYR A 89 -11.50 3.55 8.31
CA TYR A 89 -10.73 4.31 9.27
C TYR A 89 -11.62 5.12 10.22
N ARG A 90 -12.67 5.76 9.71
CA ARG A 90 -13.65 6.46 10.57
C ARG A 90 -14.39 5.51 11.50
N GLN A 91 -14.71 4.30 11.03
CA GLN A 91 -15.33 3.28 11.85
C GLN A 91 -14.40 2.79 12.97
N LEU A 92 -13.09 2.64 12.72
CA LEU A 92 -12.12 2.32 13.79
C LEU A 92 -12.16 3.34 14.92
N LEU A 93 -12.17 4.63 14.59
CA LEU A 93 -12.27 5.70 15.58
C LEU A 93 -13.58 5.62 16.40
N SER A 94 -14.71 5.34 15.75
CA SER A 94 -16.00 5.17 16.42
C SER A 94 -16.03 3.94 17.35
N GLN A 95 -15.16 2.96 17.09
CA GLN A 95 -14.99 1.76 17.92
C GLN A 95 -13.94 1.93 19.04
N GLY A 96 -13.37 3.14 19.21
CA GLY A 96 -12.37 3.43 20.23
C GLY A 96 -10.95 3.02 19.84
N ILE A 97 -10.68 2.71 18.58
CA ILE A 97 -9.33 2.46 18.07
C ILE A 97 -8.76 3.80 17.60
N TYR A 98 -7.95 4.42 18.44
CA TYR A 98 -7.43 5.76 18.20
C TYR A 98 -6.05 5.73 17.53
N TYR A 99 -5.84 6.72 16.66
CA TYR A 99 -4.58 7.03 15.98
C TYR A 99 -4.60 8.50 15.57
N SER A 100 -3.45 9.16 15.57
CA SER A 100 -3.33 10.56 15.12
C SER A 100 -3.60 10.65 13.62
N HIS A 101 -4.46 11.60 13.24
CA HIS A 101 -4.88 11.82 11.86
C HIS A 101 -5.47 13.23 11.70
N GLN A 102 -5.64 13.62 10.45
CA GLN A 102 -6.44 14.79 10.11
C GLN A 102 -7.15 14.56 8.78
N TRP A 103 -8.48 14.68 8.79
CA TRP A 103 -9.31 14.62 7.58
C TRP A 103 -9.41 16.03 6.97
N CYS A 104 -8.27 16.56 6.58
CA CYS A 104 -8.11 17.94 6.14
C CYS A 104 -8.21 18.13 4.63
N GLY A 105 -8.55 17.09 3.89
CA GLY A 105 -8.50 17.09 2.45
C GLY A 105 -7.07 16.98 1.90
N THR A 106 -6.99 16.84 0.60
CA THR A 106 -5.72 16.81 -0.15
C THR A 106 -5.87 17.63 -1.42
N ILE A 107 -4.93 18.54 -1.68
CA ILE A 107 -4.86 19.29 -2.93
C ILE A 107 -3.73 18.74 -3.79
N GLN A 108 -4.04 18.26 -4.98
CA GLN A 108 -3.05 17.91 -6.01
C GLN A 108 -2.81 19.14 -6.88
N LEU A 109 -1.67 19.79 -6.71
CA LEU A 109 -1.37 21.08 -7.33
C LEU A 109 -1.06 20.95 -8.82
N ALA A 110 -1.67 21.78 -9.62
CA ALA A 110 -1.35 21.97 -11.04
C ALA A 110 -0.17 22.95 -11.18
N PHE A 111 1.00 22.56 -10.69
CA PHE A 111 2.19 23.41 -10.56
C PHE A 111 2.88 23.73 -11.90
N ASN A 112 2.42 23.16 -13.01
CA ASN A 112 2.82 23.52 -14.38
C ASN A 112 1.73 23.15 -15.39
N ASP A 113 1.85 23.65 -16.61
CA ASP A 113 0.82 23.51 -17.67
C ASP A 113 0.55 22.05 -18.05
N LYS A 114 1.57 21.20 -18.07
CA LYS A 114 1.43 19.77 -18.37
C LYS A 114 0.54 19.08 -17.34
N VAL A 115 0.76 19.35 -16.06
CA VAL A 115 -0.04 18.79 -14.95
C VAL A 115 -1.45 19.38 -14.99
N ALA A 116 -1.58 20.70 -15.22
CA ALA A 116 -2.87 21.36 -15.36
C ALA A 116 -3.71 20.75 -16.51
N GLY A 117 -3.11 20.52 -17.66
CA GLY A 117 -3.78 19.87 -18.80
C GLY A 117 -4.28 18.47 -18.48
N ARG A 118 -3.46 17.66 -17.80
CA ARG A 118 -3.85 16.32 -17.34
C ARG A 118 -5.01 16.35 -16.35
N TYR A 119 -5.01 17.28 -15.41
CA TYR A 119 -6.08 17.42 -14.41
C TYR A 119 -7.38 17.92 -15.02
N ARG A 120 -7.31 18.89 -15.93
CA ARG A 120 -8.49 19.35 -16.69
C ARG A 120 -9.13 18.22 -17.51
N LYS A 121 -8.31 17.38 -18.15
CA LYS A 121 -8.81 16.19 -18.86
C LYS A 121 -9.52 15.22 -17.92
N LEU A 122 -8.96 14.99 -16.70
CA LEU A 122 -9.59 14.13 -15.70
C LEU A 122 -10.99 14.63 -15.32
N ILE A 123 -11.14 15.92 -15.08
CA ILE A 123 -12.43 16.52 -14.71
C ILE A 123 -13.40 16.58 -15.91
N ALA A 124 -12.90 16.94 -17.10
CA ALA A 124 -13.73 17.03 -18.31
C ALA A 124 -14.39 15.71 -18.70
N ASN A 125 -13.75 14.59 -18.39
CA ASN A 125 -14.31 13.26 -18.66
C ASN A 125 -15.46 12.88 -17.69
N GLN A 126 -15.69 13.64 -16.61
CA GLN A 126 -16.77 13.42 -15.61
C GLN A 126 -16.86 11.98 -15.09
N THR A 127 -15.74 11.27 -15.08
CA THR A 127 -15.68 9.85 -14.67
C THR A 127 -15.82 9.67 -13.18
N TRP A 128 -15.39 10.68 -12.41
CA TRP A 128 -15.35 10.64 -10.96
C TRP A 128 -16.30 11.68 -10.37
N PRO A 129 -17.06 11.36 -9.31
CA PRO A 129 -17.97 12.32 -8.70
C PRO A 129 -17.22 13.44 -7.99
N ASP A 130 -17.78 14.64 -7.94
CA ASP A 130 -17.20 15.81 -7.27
C ASP A 130 -16.95 15.59 -5.77
N SER A 131 -17.73 14.72 -5.13
CA SER A 131 -17.52 14.32 -3.74
C SER A 131 -16.21 13.51 -3.53
N LEU A 132 -15.67 12.93 -4.59
CA LEU A 132 -14.39 12.22 -4.56
C LEU A 132 -13.25 13.16 -4.94
N ILE A 133 -13.40 13.89 -6.05
CA ILE A 133 -12.36 14.77 -6.60
C ILE A 133 -12.98 15.84 -7.50
N HIS A 134 -12.59 17.09 -7.33
CA HIS A 134 -13.03 18.18 -8.19
C HIS A 134 -11.93 19.23 -8.40
N TRP A 135 -12.09 20.04 -9.44
CA TRP A 135 -11.18 21.16 -9.72
C TRP A 135 -11.43 22.32 -8.78
N ILE A 136 -10.35 22.95 -8.33
CA ILE A 136 -10.36 24.21 -7.59
C ILE A 136 -9.42 25.21 -8.24
N ASP A 137 -9.79 26.49 -8.20
CA ASP A 137 -8.90 27.58 -8.64
C ASP A 137 -7.86 27.94 -7.54
N ALA A 138 -6.95 28.86 -7.86
CA ALA A 138 -5.89 29.24 -6.95
C ALA A 138 -6.40 29.93 -5.68
N GLN A 139 -7.50 30.71 -5.76
CA GLN A 139 -8.08 31.37 -4.58
C GLN A 139 -8.72 30.35 -3.65
N GLN A 140 -9.45 29.38 -4.21
CA GLN A 140 -10.02 28.27 -3.46
C GLN A 140 -8.91 27.42 -2.82
N ALA A 141 -7.82 27.16 -3.53
CA ALA A 141 -6.66 26.42 -3.01
C ALA A 141 -6.01 27.14 -1.83
N THR A 142 -5.78 28.45 -1.94
CA THR A 142 -5.28 29.29 -0.84
C THR A 142 -6.20 29.24 0.38
N THR A 143 -7.52 29.38 0.16
CA THR A 143 -8.50 29.31 1.26
C THR A 143 -8.48 27.96 1.97
N LEU A 144 -8.46 26.85 1.22
CA LEU A 144 -8.45 25.49 1.77
C LEU A 144 -7.13 25.15 2.46
N ALA A 145 -6.02 25.61 1.92
CA ALA A 145 -4.69 25.37 2.47
C ALA A 145 -4.33 26.28 3.64
N ASN A 146 -5.01 27.43 3.75
CA ASN A 146 -4.73 28.50 4.74
C ASN A 146 -3.29 29.05 4.67
N VAL A 147 -2.68 28.99 3.51
CA VAL A 147 -1.39 29.58 3.15
C VAL A 147 -1.48 30.12 1.73
N ASP A 148 -0.64 31.09 1.37
CA ASP A 148 -0.59 31.57 -0.01
C ASP A 148 -0.24 30.42 -0.98
N LEU A 149 -1.17 30.10 -1.88
CA LEU A 149 -1.04 28.96 -2.78
C LEU A 149 -1.54 29.32 -4.19
N PRO A 150 -0.72 30.05 -4.99
CA PRO A 150 -1.14 30.61 -6.27
C PRO A 150 -1.16 29.55 -7.41
N TYR A 151 -1.68 28.36 -7.12
CA TYR A 151 -1.83 27.24 -8.03
C TYR A 151 -3.24 26.68 -7.97
N PRO A 152 -3.91 26.46 -9.12
CA PRO A 152 -5.12 25.65 -9.14
C PRO A 152 -4.77 24.19 -8.92
N GLY A 153 -5.78 23.35 -8.76
CA GLY A 153 -5.53 21.92 -8.54
C GLY A 153 -6.77 21.04 -8.51
N LEU A 154 -6.56 19.81 -8.13
CA LEU A 154 -7.61 18.87 -7.80
C LEU A 154 -7.73 18.75 -6.29
N TYR A 155 -8.94 18.93 -5.78
CA TYR A 155 -9.23 18.75 -4.36
C TYR A 155 -9.91 17.41 -4.10
N ILE A 156 -9.44 16.71 -3.08
CA ILE A 156 -9.95 15.44 -2.60
C ILE A 156 -10.46 15.66 -1.17
N PRO A 157 -11.78 15.93 -1.00
CA PRO A 157 -12.32 16.38 0.28
C PRO A 157 -12.15 15.38 1.43
N GLN A 158 -12.21 14.08 1.14
CA GLN A 158 -12.09 13.02 2.14
C GLN A 158 -10.64 12.56 2.36
N GLY A 159 -9.67 13.22 1.72
CA GLY A 159 -8.25 12.98 1.92
C GLY A 159 -7.73 13.54 3.24
N GLY A 160 -6.43 13.41 3.45
CA GLY A 160 -5.76 13.90 4.64
C GLY A 160 -4.48 13.14 4.93
N TRP A 161 -4.13 13.02 6.20
CA TRP A 161 -3.01 12.23 6.65
C TRP A 161 -3.35 11.37 7.87
N ILE A 162 -2.62 10.28 8.05
CA ILE A 162 -2.79 9.32 9.15
C ILE A 162 -1.41 8.94 9.69
N ASN A 163 -1.28 8.80 11.02
CA ASN A 163 -0.10 8.24 11.67
C ASN A 163 -0.13 6.71 11.51
N LEU A 164 0.79 6.19 10.68
CA LEU A 164 0.81 4.77 10.37
C LEU A 164 1.23 3.88 11.56
N PRO A 165 2.29 4.22 12.34
CA PRO A 165 2.66 3.43 13.50
C PRO A 165 1.53 3.25 14.51
N GLU A 166 0.81 4.32 14.81
CA GLU A 166 -0.32 4.29 15.75
C GLU A 166 -1.49 3.47 15.17
N LEU A 167 -1.81 3.65 13.90
CA LEU A 167 -2.84 2.87 13.22
C LEU A 167 -2.52 1.37 13.23
N VAL A 168 -1.28 1.00 12.89
CA VAL A 168 -0.81 -0.40 12.90
C VAL A 168 -0.93 -1.01 14.31
N ALA A 169 -0.46 -0.30 15.33
CA ALA A 169 -0.55 -0.74 16.71
C ALA A 169 -2.02 -0.93 17.15
N GLY A 170 -2.88 0.05 16.85
CA GLY A 170 -4.30 0.01 17.17
C GLY A 170 -5.03 -1.16 16.52
N LEU A 171 -4.77 -1.43 15.23
CA LEU A 171 -5.35 -2.57 14.50
C LEU A 171 -4.93 -3.91 15.11
N ILE A 172 -3.65 -4.08 15.42
CA ILE A 172 -3.10 -5.32 15.97
C ILE A 172 -3.63 -5.57 17.39
N GLN A 173 -3.69 -4.52 18.21
CA GLN A 173 -4.27 -4.59 19.55
C GLN A 173 -5.76 -4.98 19.48
N ALA A 174 -6.53 -4.33 18.61
CA ALA A 174 -7.94 -4.63 18.44
C ALA A 174 -8.19 -6.04 17.86
N ALA A 175 -7.27 -6.54 17.04
CA ALA A 175 -7.32 -7.92 16.55
C ALA A 175 -7.04 -8.96 17.63
N GLY A 176 -6.46 -8.57 18.76
CA GLY A 176 -6.01 -9.50 19.81
C GLY A 176 -4.97 -10.50 19.32
N SER A 177 -4.17 -10.10 18.32
CA SER A 177 -3.11 -10.94 17.75
C SER A 177 -1.89 -10.96 18.66
N SER A 178 -1.25 -12.12 18.75
CA SER A 178 0.08 -12.22 19.37
C SER A 178 1.13 -11.61 18.44
N VAL A 179 2.14 -10.99 19.01
CA VAL A 179 3.25 -10.37 18.26
C VAL A 179 4.57 -10.97 18.72
N ALA A 180 5.33 -11.52 17.78
CA ALA A 180 6.70 -11.98 17.96
C ALA A 180 7.65 -11.06 17.20
N ILE A 181 8.43 -10.26 17.90
CA ILE A 181 9.45 -9.35 17.36
C ILE A 181 10.79 -10.04 17.20
N ASN A 182 11.72 -9.43 16.44
CA ASN A 182 13.06 -9.97 16.12
C ASN A 182 12.97 -11.38 15.50
N LYS A 183 11.94 -11.61 14.69
CA LYS A 183 11.69 -12.86 13.97
C LYS A 183 11.83 -12.64 12.46
N GLN A 184 13.10 -12.69 12.02
CA GLN A 184 13.42 -12.64 10.58
C GLN A 184 13.26 -14.04 9.98
N LEU A 185 12.37 -14.15 9.01
CA LEU A 185 12.14 -15.41 8.30
C LEU A 185 13.33 -15.74 7.39
N THR A 186 13.88 -16.94 7.51
CA THR A 186 14.95 -17.43 6.63
C THR A 186 14.43 -18.43 5.59
N SER A 187 13.43 -19.23 5.94
CA SER A 187 12.79 -20.13 4.98
C SER A 187 11.41 -20.59 5.45
N LEU A 188 10.60 -20.99 4.47
CA LEU A 188 9.31 -21.66 4.66
C LEU A 188 9.40 -23.05 4.03
N VAL A 189 9.07 -24.08 4.83
CA VAL A 189 9.09 -25.47 4.37
C VAL A 189 7.72 -26.10 4.60
N ARG A 190 7.13 -26.67 3.53
CA ARG A 190 5.88 -27.41 3.67
C ARG A 190 6.17 -28.80 4.21
N ILE A 191 5.62 -29.12 5.39
CA ILE A 191 5.73 -30.44 6.04
C ILE A 191 4.31 -30.99 6.18
N LYS A 192 3.97 -31.98 5.37
CA LYS A 192 2.59 -32.52 5.28
C LYS A 192 1.58 -31.37 5.04
N ASP A 193 0.72 -31.12 6.03
CA ASP A 193 -0.36 -30.15 5.93
C ASP A 193 -0.06 -28.81 6.63
N THR A 194 1.15 -28.64 7.16
CA THR A 194 1.57 -27.43 7.88
C THR A 194 2.79 -26.77 7.23
N TRP A 195 2.98 -25.51 7.50
CA TRP A 195 4.18 -24.76 7.16
C TRP A 195 5.09 -24.68 8.39
N GLN A 196 6.35 -25.08 8.23
CA GLN A 196 7.42 -24.80 9.17
C GLN A 196 8.08 -23.49 8.78
N LEU A 197 8.11 -22.55 9.72
CA LEU A 197 8.75 -21.25 9.60
C LEU A 197 10.10 -21.32 10.33
N ASN A 198 11.19 -21.13 9.61
CA ASN A 198 12.53 -21.12 10.18
C ASN A 198 13.00 -19.68 10.36
N TRP A 199 13.48 -19.35 11.55
CA TRP A 199 13.88 -18.01 11.93
C TRP A 199 15.39 -17.86 11.97
N GLN A 200 15.92 -16.64 11.78
CA GLN A 200 17.35 -16.35 11.80
C GLN A 200 18.01 -16.70 13.15
N ASP A 201 17.27 -16.62 14.25
CA ASP A 201 17.73 -17.01 15.59
C ASP A 201 17.82 -18.53 15.80
N GLY A 202 17.60 -19.33 14.78
CA GLY A 202 17.63 -20.80 14.81
C GLY A 202 16.34 -21.45 15.35
N SER A 203 15.39 -20.67 15.86
CA SER A 203 14.12 -21.20 16.32
C SER A 203 13.17 -21.53 15.15
N GLN A 204 12.12 -22.28 15.43
CA GLN A 204 11.12 -22.68 14.46
C GLN A 204 9.71 -22.42 15.00
N SER A 205 8.77 -22.22 14.08
CA SER A 205 7.35 -22.14 14.36
C SER A 205 6.56 -22.93 13.32
N GLU A 206 5.33 -23.31 13.65
CA GLU A 206 4.44 -24.02 12.73
C GLU A 206 3.15 -23.24 12.54
N ALA A 207 2.61 -23.27 11.31
CA ALA A 207 1.33 -22.68 10.98
C ALA A 207 0.57 -23.52 9.96
N ASP A 208 -0.77 -23.54 10.10
CA ASP A 208 -1.66 -24.15 9.11
C ASP A 208 -1.84 -23.25 7.90
N ILE A 209 -1.90 -21.94 8.14
CA ILE A 209 -2.05 -20.90 7.12
C ILE A 209 -0.97 -19.84 7.34
N VAL A 210 -0.30 -19.44 6.26
CA VAL A 210 0.70 -18.36 6.27
C VAL A 210 0.25 -17.22 5.37
N VAL A 211 0.30 -15.98 5.87
CA VAL A 211 0.06 -14.76 5.13
C VAL A 211 1.37 -13.96 5.04
N MET A 212 1.90 -13.83 3.84
CA MET A 212 3.08 -13.03 3.55
C MET A 212 2.68 -11.56 3.39
N ALA A 213 3.10 -10.72 4.34
CA ALA A 213 2.89 -9.26 4.35
C ALA A 213 4.25 -8.55 4.52
N THR A 214 5.27 -9.08 3.83
CA THR A 214 6.70 -8.88 4.07
C THR A 214 7.27 -7.58 3.48
N GLY A 215 6.45 -6.79 2.78
CA GLY A 215 6.91 -5.51 2.21
C GLY A 215 8.14 -5.69 1.32
N SER A 216 9.26 -5.01 1.65
CA SER A 216 10.51 -5.08 0.88
C SER A 216 11.16 -6.47 0.88
N ASP A 217 10.94 -7.26 1.93
CA ASP A 217 11.59 -8.57 2.06
C ASP A 217 10.86 -9.67 1.28
N SER A 218 9.78 -9.31 0.58
CA SER A 218 9.09 -10.21 -0.34
C SER A 218 10.01 -10.79 -1.43
N VAL A 219 11.04 -10.05 -1.83
CA VAL A 219 12.02 -10.48 -2.84
C VAL A 219 12.97 -11.57 -2.33
N ASP A 220 13.11 -11.70 -1.02
CA ASP A 220 14.03 -12.64 -0.38
C ASP A 220 13.33 -13.97 -0.03
N CYS A 221 12.01 -14.05 -0.17
CA CYS A 221 11.25 -15.27 0.05
C CYS A 221 11.31 -16.18 -1.18
N GLU A 222 11.79 -17.40 -1.03
CA GLU A 222 11.94 -18.38 -2.12
C GLU A 222 10.66 -18.56 -2.93
N GLN A 223 9.51 -18.75 -2.25
CA GLN A 223 8.21 -18.98 -2.88
C GLN A 223 7.69 -17.77 -3.70
N MET A 224 8.27 -16.59 -3.48
CA MET A 224 7.89 -15.34 -4.15
C MET A 224 9.01 -14.74 -5.01
N SER A 225 10.19 -15.37 -5.06
CA SER A 225 11.41 -14.84 -5.71
C SER A 225 11.25 -14.56 -7.21
N GLN A 226 10.33 -15.23 -7.89
CA GLN A 226 10.04 -15.02 -9.31
C GLN A 226 8.94 -13.98 -9.57
N LEU A 227 8.37 -13.39 -8.54
CA LEU A 227 7.39 -12.31 -8.69
C LEU A 227 8.10 -10.98 -8.94
N PRO A 228 7.58 -10.14 -9.86
CA PRO A 228 8.28 -8.95 -10.33
C PRO A 228 8.11 -7.77 -9.36
N PHE A 229 8.61 -7.91 -8.15
CA PHE A 229 8.65 -6.82 -7.19
C PHE A 229 9.68 -5.76 -7.60
N ARG A 230 9.39 -4.51 -7.25
CA ARG A 230 10.27 -3.37 -7.44
C ARG A 230 10.49 -2.67 -6.11
N LEU A 231 11.73 -2.61 -5.68
CA LEU A 231 12.13 -1.95 -4.45
C LEU A 231 12.50 -0.50 -4.73
N VAL A 232 11.97 0.40 -3.92
CA VAL A 232 12.20 1.83 -4.06
C VAL A 232 12.43 2.42 -2.68
N ARG A 233 13.63 2.91 -2.46
CA ARG A 233 13.96 3.71 -1.29
C ARG A 233 13.28 5.08 -1.39
N GLY A 234 12.76 5.58 -0.29
CA GLY A 234 12.23 6.93 -0.18
C GLY A 234 12.51 7.52 1.18
N GLN A 235 13.09 8.71 1.19
CA GLN A 235 13.35 9.49 2.39
C GLN A 235 12.30 10.58 2.53
N VAL A 236 11.80 10.74 3.75
CA VAL A 236 10.82 11.75 4.16
C VAL A 236 11.48 12.64 5.20
N GLU A 237 11.35 13.93 5.03
CA GLU A 237 11.88 14.96 5.93
C GLU A 237 10.83 15.38 6.97
N ALA A 238 11.29 15.73 8.15
CA ALA A 238 10.53 16.52 9.10
C ALA A 238 10.91 18.00 8.92
N ILE A 239 9.93 18.84 8.67
CA ILE A 239 10.09 20.29 8.43
C ILE A 239 9.60 21.05 9.64
N ASN A 240 10.38 22.02 10.13
CA ASN A 240 9.94 22.88 11.22
C ASN A 240 8.66 23.64 10.84
N SER A 241 7.69 23.64 11.75
CA SER A 241 6.48 24.44 11.62
C SER A 241 6.78 25.86 12.07
N GLN A 242 6.86 26.78 11.12
CA GLN A 242 7.22 28.17 11.38
C GLN A 242 6.59 29.13 10.38
N ASN A 243 6.47 30.40 10.77
CA ASN A 243 5.96 31.49 9.96
C ASN A 243 4.64 31.16 9.28
N GLU A 244 4.49 31.51 7.99
CA GLU A 244 3.27 31.24 7.22
C GLU A 244 3.01 29.74 7.05
N LEU A 245 4.07 28.94 6.86
CA LEU A 245 3.94 27.48 6.71
C LEU A 245 3.25 26.83 7.90
N ALA A 246 3.38 27.38 9.10
CA ALA A 246 2.70 26.86 10.30
C ALA A 246 1.16 26.86 10.19
N ASN A 247 0.59 27.67 9.30
CA ASN A 247 -0.84 27.74 9.07
C ASN A 247 -1.36 26.69 8.09
N LEU A 248 -0.48 25.93 7.42
CA LEU A 248 -0.88 24.93 6.44
C LEU A 248 -1.90 23.95 7.05
N SER A 249 -3.09 23.89 6.46
CA SER A 249 -4.23 23.12 6.99
C SER A 249 -4.70 21.96 6.10
N THR A 250 -4.07 21.76 4.93
CA THR A 250 -4.45 20.72 3.95
C THR A 250 -3.20 20.00 3.45
N VAL A 251 -3.29 18.70 3.13
CA VAL A 251 -2.19 17.99 2.51
C VAL A 251 -1.99 18.50 1.08
N LEU A 252 -0.77 18.92 0.75
CA LEU A 252 -0.38 19.35 -0.58
C LEU A 252 0.37 18.22 -1.31
N CYS A 253 -0.02 17.95 -2.54
CA CYS A 253 0.65 17.00 -3.43
C CYS A 253 1.06 17.70 -4.73
N HIS A 254 2.30 17.44 -5.17
CA HIS A 254 2.86 17.92 -6.44
C HIS A 254 3.85 16.87 -6.98
N LYS A 255 5.14 17.14 -7.09
CA LYS A 255 6.15 16.11 -7.33
C LYS A 255 6.38 15.23 -6.10
N GLY A 256 6.06 15.74 -4.92
CA GLY A 256 6.06 15.08 -3.62
C GLY A 256 4.79 15.42 -2.84
N TYR A 257 4.86 15.36 -1.50
CA TYR A 257 3.77 15.78 -0.62
C TYR A 257 4.31 16.59 0.57
N LEU A 258 3.43 17.44 1.12
CA LEU A 258 3.67 18.23 2.33
C LEU A 258 2.40 18.17 3.17
N THR A 259 2.51 17.79 4.44
CA THR A 259 1.37 17.67 5.35
C THR A 259 1.21 18.93 6.21
N PRO A 260 0.02 19.19 6.78
CA PRO A 260 -0.13 20.08 7.94
C PRO A 260 0.79 19.67 9.08
N ALA A 261 1.10 20.62 9.96
CA ALA A 261 1.96 20.34 11.11
C ALA A 261 1.31 19.36 12.09
N TRP A 262 2.11 18.44 12.62
CA TRP A 262 1.78 17.58 13.74
C TRP A 262 2.97 17.52 14.69
N GLN A 263 2.74 17.78 15.97
CA GLN A 263 3.80 17.87 16.99
C GLN A 263 4.95 18.83 16.60
N GLY A 264 4.61 19.97 16.00
CA GLY A 264 5.58 21.01 15.64
C GLY A 264 6.33 20.79 14.34
N THR A 265 6.05 19.72 13.58
CA THR A 265 6.69 19.44 12.30
C THR A 265 5.70 19.05 11.21
N HIS A 266 6.05 19.36 9.97
CA HIS A 266 5.37 18.85 8.77
C HIS A 266 6.16 17.67 8.20
N ALA A 267 5.49 16.67 7.64
CA ALA A 267 6.15 15.64 6.83
C ALA A 267 6.26 16.12 5.37
N MET A 268 7.46 16.07 4.83
CA MET A 268 7.74 16.43 3.44
C MET A 268 8.48 15.30 2.74
N GLY A 269 8.03 14.86 1.59
CA GLY A 269 8.69 13.79 0.85
C GLY A 269 8.11 13.56 -0.55
N SER A 270 8.66 12.60 -1.21
CA SER A 270 9.78 11.75 -0.82
C SER A 270 10.72 11.56 -1.99
N THR A 271 11.96 11.27 -1.72
CA THR A 271 12.89 10.79 -2.74
C THR A 271 12.41 9.47 -3.34
N TYR A 272 12.97 9.11 -4.49
CA TYR A 272 12.64 7.91 -5.24
C TYR A 272 13.90 7.29 -5.83
N VAL A 273 14.56 6.42 -5.06
CA VAL A 273 15.80 5.75 -5.46
C VAL A 273 15.52 4.27 -5.68
N LYS A 274 15.72 3.81 -6.92
CA LYS A 274 15.46 2.41 -7.29
C LYS A 274 16.60 1.52 -6.80
N ASP A 275 16.25 0.30 -6.41
CA ASP A 275 17.17 -0.79 -6.10
C ASP A 275 18.17 -0.49 -4.97
N ASP A 276 17.91 0.52 -4.16
CA ASP A 276 18.66 0.84 -2.95
C ASP A 276 17.88 0.33 -1.72
N ARG A 277 18.48 -0.58 -0.97
CA ARG A 277 17.87 -1.23 0.21
C ARG A 277 18.37 -0.66 1.54
N GLN A 278 19.22 0.35 1.53
CA GLN A 278 19.69 0.99 2.76
C GLN A 278 18.60 1.90 3.34
N CYS A 279 18.48 1.96 4.65
CA CYS A 279 17.50 2.78 5.35
C CYS A 279 18.13 3.89 6.21
N ASP A 280 19.44 4.14 6.04
CA ASP A 280 20.16 5.25 6.66
C ASP A 280 19.60 6.60 6.20
N TYR A 281 19.61 7.60 7.07
CA TYR A 281 19.26 8.96 6.70
C TYR A 281 20.39 9.62 5.92
N ARG A 282 20.09 10.30 4.79
CA ARG A 282 21.09 10.91 3.91
C ARG A 282 20.83 12.40 3.69
N LEU A 283 21.82 13.23 3.97
CA LEU A 283 21.74 14.67 3.71
C LEU A 283 21.62 15.00 2.21
N THR A 284 22.19 14.16 1.34
CA THR A 284 22.05 14.30 -0.12
C THR A 284 20.57 14.13 -0.57
N GLU A 285 19.85 13.21 0.05
CA GLU A 285 18.42 13.03 -0.25
C GLU A 285 17.55 14.11 0.40
N GLN A 286 17.93 14.64 1.56
CA GLN A 286 17.32 15.83 2.13
C GLN A 286 17.40 17.00 1.14
N GLN A 287 18.60 17.27 0.59
CA GLN A 287 18.78 18.33 -0.40
C GLN A 287 17.98 18.09 -1.68
N THR A 288 17.84 16.82 -2.09
CA THR A 288 17.02 16.44 -3.25
C THR A 288 15.54 16.75 -2.97
N ASN A 289 15.02 16.39 -1.80
CA ASN A 289 13.65 16.70 -1.39
C ASN A 289 13.43 18.22 -1.39
N LEU A 290 14.30 18.99 -0.74
CA LEU A 290 14.22 20.45 -0.69
C LEU A 290 14.18 21.08 -2.09
N THR A 291 15.09 20.67 -2.95
CA THR A 291 15.18 21.19 -4.32
C THR A 291 13.91 20.86 -5.10
N MET A 292 13.40 19.65 -5.00
CA MET A 292 12.18 19.21 -5.68
C MET A 292 10.96 20.04 -5.25
N HIS A 293 10.81 20.28 -3.94
CA HIS A 293 9.68 21.05 -3.40
C HIS A 293 9.79 22.54 -3.77
N LYS A 294 10.96 23.14 -3.62
CA LYS A 294 11.21 24.53 -4.01
C LYS A 294 10.96 24.76 -5.50
N GLN A 295 11.38 23.84 -6.35
CA GLN A 295 11.10 23.92 -7.81
C GLN A 295 9.63 23.80 -8.16
N ALA A 296 8.86 23.03 -7.41
CA ALA A 296 7.42 22.88 -7.65
C ALA A 296 6.59 24.05 -7.12
N LEU A 297 7.05 24.72 -6.06
CA LEU A 297 6.31 25.73 -5.31
C LEU A 297 6.93 27.14 -5.43
N THR A 298 7.60 27.44 -6.56
CA THR A 298 8.35 28.69 -6.77
C THR A 298 7.53 29.98 -6.62
N LYS A 299 6.20 29.90 -6.73
CA LYS A 299 5.30 31.06 -6.62
C LYS A 299 4.75 31.24 -5.21
N CYS A 300 5.02 30.32 -4.26
CA CYS A 300 4.58 30.44 -2.88
C CYS A 300 5.49 31.39 -2.11
N ALA A 301 4.92 32.38 -1.42
CA ALA A 301 5.70 33.35 -0.64
C ALA A 301 6.47 32.70 0.52
N TRP A 302 5.90 31.63 1.08
CA TRP A 302 6.46 30.87 2.22
C TRP A 302 7.46 29.77 1.83
N ILE A 303 7.91 29.73 0.57
CA ILE A 303 8.81 28.67 0.10
C ILE A 303 10.12 28.56 0.91
N ASP A 304 10.59 29.68 1.44
CA ASP A 304 11.79 29.74 2.24
C ASP A 304 11.59 29.33 3.72
N ASP A 305 10.33 29.18 4.15
CA ASP A 305 9.98 28.61 5.45
C ASP A 305 10.23 27.10 5.52
N ILE A 306 10.42 26.44 4.37
CA ILE A 306 10.76 25.01 4.31
C ILE A 306 12.17 24.79 4.81
N GLN A 307 12.29 24.48 6.10
CA GLN A 307 13.56 24.20 6.76
C GLN A 307 13.52 22.81 7.42
N PRO A 308 14.29 21.84 6.90
CA PRO A 308 14.31 20.48 7.43
C PRO A 308 14.98 20.44 8.79
N THR A 309 14.49 19.52 9.61
CA THR A 309 15.19 19.06 10.81
C THR A 309 16.14 17.90 10.46
N VAL A 310 16.85 17.37 11.47
CA VAL A 310 17.64 16.14 11.31
C VAL A 310 16.85 14.86 11.64
N HIS A 311 15.53 14.96 11.75
CA HIS A 311 14.64 13.88 12.20
C HIS A 311 13.84 13.22 11.06
N GLY A 312 14.37 13.30 9.86
CA GLY A 312 13.80 12.57 8.72
C GLY A 312 14.05 11.06 8.82
N ARG A 313 13.35 10.29 7.99
CA ARG A 313 13.53 8.84 7.91
C ARG A 313 13.49 8.34 6.47
N ALA A 314 14.19 7.25 6.22
CA ALA A 314 14.10 6.51 4.96
C ALA A 314 13.50 5.13 5.17
N ALA A 315 12.84 4.62 4.14
CA ALA A 315 12.30 3.26 4.12
C ALA A 315 12.23 2.73 2.68
N ILE A 316 12.15 1.41 2.56
CA ILE A 316 12.04 0.75 1.27
C ILE A 316 10.59 0.41 1.01
N ARG A 317 10.05 0.95 -0.08
CA ARG A 317 8.73 0.60 -0.60
C ARG A 317 8.85 -0.57 -1.56
N CYS A 318 7.96 -1.54 -1.43
CA CYS A 318 7.80 -2.62 -2.38
C CYS A 318 6.61 -2.33 -3.28
N SER A 319 6.82 -2.25 -4.57
CA SER A 319 5.79 -2.05 -5.59
C SER A 319 5.85 -3.13 -6.66
N THR A 320 4.93 -3.07 -7.61
CA THR A 320 4.83 -3.95 -8.76
C THR A 320 4.96 -3.13 -10.05
N PRO A 321 5.17 -3.76 -11.21
CA PRO A 321 5.28 -3.03 -12.49
C PRO A 321 4.05 -2.19 -12.86
N ASP A 322 2.84 -2.61 -12.47
CA ASP A 322 1.58 -1.90 -12.72
C ASP A 322 1.10 -1.07 -11.52
N HIS A 323 1.91 -0.96 -10.47
CA HIS A 323 1.63 -0.22 -9.24
C HIS A 323 0.39 -0.68 -8.46
N LEU A 324 -0.16 -1.85 -8.77
CA LEU A 324 -1.23 -2.49 -8.01
C LEU A 324 -0.66 -3.59 -7.09
N PRO A 325 -1.20 -3.78 -5.89
CA PRO A 325 -0.76 -4.84 -5.01
C PRO A 325 -1.02 -6.23 -5.59
N MET A 326 -0.31 -7.22 -5.06
CA MET A 326 -0.58 -8.63 -5.26
C MET A 326 -1.34 -9.16 -4.05
N VAL A 327 -2.53 -9.71 -4.31
CA VAL A 327 -3.47 -10.14 -3.27
C VAL A 327 -4.02 -11.52 -3.63
N GLY A 328 -3.73 -12.54 -2.83
CA GLY A 328 -4.26 -13.89 -3.05
C GLY A 328 -3.29 -15.00 -2.65
N ALA A 329 -3.57 -16.23 -3.12
CA ALA A 329 -2.67 -17.36 -2.94
C ALA A 329 -1.35 -17.14 -3.67
N VAL A 330 -0.23 -17.54 -3.07
CA VAL A 330 1.10 -17.43 -3.68
C VAL A 330 1.21 -18.45 -4.83
N PRO A 331 1.47 -18.02 -6.07
CA PRO A 331 1.55 -18.93 -7.21
C PRO A 331 2.79 -19.83 -7.11
N ASN A 332 2.63 -21.11 -7.40
CA ASN A 332 3.78 -21.96 -7.69
C ASN A 332 4.23 -21.68 -9.13
N THR A 333 5.11 -20.69 -9.26
CA THR A 333 5.48 -20.10 -10.56
C THR A 333 6.05 -21.14 -11.51
N SER A 334 6.92 -22.03 -11.05
CA SER A 334 7.54 -23.08 -11.88
C SER A 334 6.49 -24.06 -12.44
N LYS A 335 5.52 -24.49 -11.59
CA LYS A 335 4.43 -25.37 -12.04
C LYS A 335 3.48 -24.64 -12.98
N GLN A 336 3.15 -23.36 -12.71
CA GLN A 336 2.28 -22.58 -13.58
C GLN A 336 2.92 -22.25 -14.94
N LEU A 337 4.25 -22.05 -15.01
CA LEU A 337 4.98 -21.92 -16.27
C LEU A 337 4.77 -23.12 -17.16
N THR A 338 4.90 -24.33 -16.61
CA THR A 338 4.63 -25.58 -17.33
C THR A 338 3.15 -25.72 -17.69
N GLN A 339 2.26 -25.42 -16.74
CA GLN A 339 0.80 -25.59 -16.89
C GLN A 339 0.21 -24.70 -17.99
N TYR A 340 0.76 -23.49 -18.16
CA TYR A 340 0.21 -22.46 -19.05
C TYR A 340 1.16 -22.09 -20.20
N HIS A 341 2.15 -22.95 -20.52
CA HIS A 341 3.19 -22.69 -21.51
C HIS A 341 2.66 -22.31 -22.90
N ASP A 342 1.44 -22.69 -23.23
CA ASP A 342 0.82 -22.47 -24.54
C ASP A 342 -0.29 -21.42 -24.57
N LEU A 343 -0.42 -20.57 -23.51
CA LEU A 343 -1.40 -19.49 -23.47
C LEU A 343 -1.34 -18.53 -24.66
N TYR A 344 -0.18 -18.38 -25.28
CA TYR A 344 0.00 -17.58 -26.50
C TYR A 344 -0.79 -18.09 -27.70
N LYS A 345 -1.23 -19.37 -27.70
CA LYS A 345 -2.05 -19.96 -28.75
C LYS A 345 -3.50 -19.50 -28.69
N ALA A 346 -3.88 -18.77 -27.64
CA ALA A 346 -5.24 -18.26 -27.42
C ALA A 346 -6.35 -19.33 -27.54
N LEU A 347 -6.07 -20.54 -27.06
CA LEU A 347 -7.06 -21.61 -27.02
C LEU A 347 -8.24 -21.23 -26.13
N PRO A 348 -9.46 -21.79 -26.34
CA PRO A 348 -10.60 -21.53 -25.49
C PRO A 348 -10.30 -21.79 -24.02
N ALA A 349 -10.73 -20.87 -23.15
CA ALA A 349 -10.41 -20.88 -21.71
C ALA A 349 -10.72 -22.23 -21.02
N LYS A 350 -11.74 -22.94 -21.47
CA LYS A 350 -12.13 -24.27 -20.93
C LYS A 350 -11.04 -25.36 -21.01
N TYR A 351 -10.02 -25.16 -21.84
CA TYR A 351 -8.90 -26.11 -21.96
C TYR A 351 -7.80 -25.88 -20.94
N TYR A 352 -7.86 -24.77 -20.19
CA TYR A 352 -6.85 -24.49 -19.18
C TYR A 352 -7.36 -24.89 -17.79
N PRO A 353 -6.54 -25.58 -16.99
CA PRO A 353 -6.88 -25.93 -15.62
C PRO A 353 -6.80 -24.72 -14.67
N GLN A 354 -7.26 -24.90 -13.45
CA GLN A 354 -7.07 -23.93 -12.37
C GLN A 354 -5.58 -23.79 -12.00
N PRO A 355 -5.14 -22.62 -11.45
CA PRO A 355 -3.74 -22.39 -11.16
C PRO A 355 -3.24 -23.28 -10.02
N ILE A 356 -2.05 -23.80 -10.15
CA ILE A 356 -1.35 -24.47 -9.06
C ILE A 356 -0.66 -23.41 -8.22
N ASN A 357 -1.13 -23.23 -6.99
CA ASN A 357 -0.57 -22.33 -6.01
C ASN A 357 0.15 -23.14 -4.90
N HIS A 358 0.88 -22.45 -4.03
CA HIS A 358 1.34 -23.06 -2.79
C HIS A 358 0.17 -23.17 -1.81
N ASP A 359 -0.07 -24.37 -1.29
CA ASP A 359 -1.21 -24.66 -0.43
C ASP A 359 -1.15 -23.86 0.87
N ASN A 360 -2.25 -23.17 1.19
CA ASN A 360 -2.39 -22.38 2.42
C ASN A 360 -1.30 -21.31 2.64
N LEU A 361 -0.65 -20.87 1.55
CA LEU A 361 0.27 -19.76 1.53
C LEU A 361 -0.37 -18.61 0.74
N PHE A 362 -0.56 -17.49 1.41
CA PHE A 362 -1.24 -16.31 0.86
C PHE A 362 -0.35 -15.08 0.96
N MET A 363 -0.68 -14.03 0.20
CA MET A 363 0.11 -12.80 0.21
C MET A 363 -0.73 -11.54 0.06
N LEU A 364 -0.31 -10.48 0.73
CA LEU A 364 -0.66 -9.09 0.50
C LEU A 364 0.63 -8.28 0.44
N CYS A 365 1.17 -8.09 -0.76
CA CYS A 365 2.45 -7.45 -1.00
C CYS A 365 2.35 -6.44 -2.16
N GLY A 366 3.37 -5.60 -2.31
CA GLY A 366 3.43 -4.67 -3.43
C GLY A 366 2.53 -3.43 -3.28
N LEU A 367 2.23 -2.98 -2.07
CA LEU A 367 1.40 -1.80 -1.78
C LEU A 367 2.04 -0.47 -2.25
N GLY A 368 3.35 -0.45 -2.49
CA GLY A 368 4.08 0.74 -2.95
C GLY A 368 3.92 1.92 -2.00
N SER A 369 3.55 3.07 -2.55
CA SER A 369 3.27 4.30 -1.79
C SER A 369 1.79 4.48 -1.42
N ARG A 370 0.92 3.49 -1.70
CA ARG A 370 -0.53 3.59 -1.53
C ARG A 370 -1.09 2.63 -0.49
N GLY A 371 -0.27 2.27 0.51
CA GLY A 371 -0.66 1.34 1.56
C GLY A 371 -1.92 1.78 2.31
N LEU A 372 -1.99 3.04 2.75
CA LEU A 372 -3.17 3.58 3.44
C LEU A 372 -4.45 3.46 2.62
N THR A 373 -4.37 3.70 1.30
CA THR A 373 -5.54 3.59 0.42
C THR A 373 -5.94 2.15 0.17
N ASN A 374 -4.96 1.25 -0.08
CA ASN A 374 -5.25 -0.07 -0.62
C ASN A 374 -5.30 -1.18 0.43
N ALA A 375 -4.55 -1.08 1.54
CA ALA A 375 -4.42 -2.19 2.48
C ALA A 375 -5.75 -2.66 3.10
N PRO A 376 -6.69 -1.78 3.51
CA PRO A 376 -7.93 -2.25 4.13
C PRO A 376 -8.78 -3.13 3.19
N LEU A 377 -9.05 -2.67 1.97
CA LEU A 377 -9.84 -3.45 1.00
C LEU A 377 -9.09 -4.71 0.54
N CYS A 378 -7.78 -4.61 0.32
CA CYS A 378 -6.96 -5.75 -0.08
C CYS A 378 -6.89 -6.84 1.00
N ALA A 379 -6.83 -6.46 2.27
CA ALA A 379 -6.90 -7.42 3.38
C ALA A 379 -8.27 -8.11 3.44
N GLU A 380 -9.36 -7.36 3.22
CA GLU A 380 -10.70 -7.92 3.14
C GLU A 380 -10.83 -8.93 1.99
N ILE A 381 -10.33 -8.59 0.80
CA ILE A 381 -10.28 -9.51 -0.35
C ILE A 381 -9.48 -10.77 0.00
N LEU A 382 -8.31 -10.62 0.63
CA LEU A 382 -7.45 -11.75 0.98
C LEU A 382 -8.12 -12.69 1.97
N VAL A 383 -8.66 -12.14 3.05
CA VAL A 383 -9.30 -12.94 4.11
C VAL A 383 -10.58 -13.60 3.61
N SER A 384 -11.38 -12.89 2.80
CA SER A 384 -12.55 -13.50 2.14
C SER A 384 -12.16 -14.65 1.21
N GLN A 385 -11.03 -14.53 0.49
CA GLN A 385 -10.50 -15.64 -0.31
C GLN A 385 -10.07 -16.82 0.56
N ILE A 386 -9.33 -16.57 1.64
CA ILE A 386 -8.85 -17.61 2.57
C ILE A 386 -10.04 -18.43 3.09
N LEU A 387 -11.13 -17.76 3.45
CA LEU A 387 -12.31 -18.35 4.07
C LEU A 387 -13.39 -18.79 3.07
N ASN A 388 -13.12 -18.67 1.77
CA ASN A 388 -14.08 -19.00 0.72
C ASN A 388 -15.40 -18.19 0.81
N GLU A 389 -15.31 -16.94 1.22
CA GLU A 389 -16.44 -16.01 1.28
C GLU A 389 -16.63 -15.27 -0.06
N PRO A 390 -17.79 -14.65 -0.30
CA PRO A 390 -18.00 -13.75 -1.43
C PRO A 390 -16.97 -12.63 -1.45
N LEU A 391 -16.36 -12.39 -2.61
CA LEU A 391 -15.34 -11.36 -2.77
C LEU A 391 -15.98 -9.99 -3.05
N PRO A 392 -15.45 -8.91 -2.47
CA PRO A 392 -16.09 -7.59 -2.49
C PRO A 392 -15.92 -6.81 -3.80
N LEU A 393 -15.25 -7.37 -4.80
CA LEU A 393 -15.02 -6.74 -6.11
C LEU A 393 -15.48 -7.63 -7.26
N SER A 394 -15.75 -7.02 -8.41
CA SER A 394 -16.01 -7.73 -9.65
C SER A 394 -14.80 -8.56 -10.10
N SER A 395 -15.05 -9.65 -10.83
CA SER A 395 -14.00 -10.60 -11.23
C SER A 395 -12.86 -9.95 -12.02
N HIS A 396 -13.16 -9.03 -12.95
CA HIS A 396 -12.13 -8.36 -13.75
C HIS A 396 -11.20 -7.46 -12.91
N LEU A 397 -11.70 -6.82 -11.86
CA LEU A 397 -10.87 -6.06 -10.92
C LEU A 397 -10.03 -6.99 -10.02
N LEU A 398 -10.63 -8.10 -9.57
CA LEU A 398 -9.93 -9.12 -8.80
C LEU A 398 -8.77 -9.75 -9.61
N ASP A 399 -8.97 -9.97 -10.91
CA ASP A 399 -7.94 -10.54 -11.79
C ASP A 399 -6.72 -9.61 -11.90
N THR A 400 -6.93 -8.28 -11.85
CA THR A 400 -5.83 -7.30 -11.83
C THR A 400 -5.04 -7.26 -10.51
N LEU A 401 -5.54 -7.87 -9.45
CA LEU A 401 -4.84 -8.02 -8.16
C LEU A 401 -4.26 -9.43 -7.97
N ASN A 402 -4.54 -10.36 -8.89
CA ASN A 402 -4.06 -11.73 -8.76
C ASN A 402 -2.52 -11.80 -8.80
N PRO A 403 -1.88 -12.51 -7.87
CA PRO A 403 -0.42 -12.61 -7.84
C PRO A 403 0.23 -13.16 -9.11
N ASN A 404 -0.44 -14.06 -9.85
CA ASN A 404 0.09 -14.65 -11.07
C ASN A 404 -0.11 -13.79 -12.34
N ARG A 405 -0.76 -12.61 -12.22
CA ARG A 405 -1.14 -11.80 -13.41
C ARG A 405 0.02 -11.43 -14.33
N PHE A 406 1.22 -11.25 -13.79
CA PHE A 406 2.39 -10.91 -14.61
C PHE A 406 2.89 -12.14 -15.37
N LEU A 407 2.93 -13.31 -14.73
CA LEU A 407 3.24 -14.58 -15.38
C LEU A 407 2.28 -14.84 -16.55
N ILE A 408 0.98 -14.76 -16.29
CA ILE A 408 -0.06 -14.99 -17.30
C ILE A 408 0.08 -14.00 -18.47
N ARG A 409 0.25 -12.70 -18.19
CA ARG A 409 0.47 -11.67 -19.23
C ARG A 409 1.74 -11.94 -20.04
N GLY A 410 2.82 -12.38 -19.40
CA GLY A 410 4.07 -12.76 -20.06
C GLY A 410 3.86 -13.93 -21.03
N LEU A 411 3.22 -14.99 -20.57
CA LEU A 411 2.94 -16.18 -21.38
C LEU A 411 2.02 -15.88 -22.58
N ILE A 412 1.00 -15.05 -22.40
CA ILE A 412 0.12 -14.62 -23.52
C ILE A 412 0.93 -13.86 -24.58
N ARG A 413 1.92 -13.06 -24.18
CA ARG A 413 2.75 -12.23 -25.08
C ARG A 413 4.00 -12.94 -25.59
N ARG A 414 4.23 -14.20 -25.26
CA ARG A 414 5.49 -14.92 -25.52
C ARG A 414 6.73 -14.21 -24.93
N GLN A 415 6.57 -13.54 -23.83
CA GLN A 415 7.64 -12.93 -23.04
C GLN A 415 7.90 -13.84 -21.85
N GLY A 416 8.66 -14.88 -22.05
CA GLY A 416 9.05 -15.84 -21.01
C GLY A 416 10.55 -15.90 -20.90
#